data_cf89396a97ec704e7d0b6b69a7f1d656
#
_entry.id   cf89396a97ec704e7d0b6b69a7f1d656
#
_cell.length_a   1.000
_cell.length_b   1.000
_cell.length_c   1.000
_cell.angle_alpha   90.00
_cell.angle_beta   90.00
_cell.angle_gamma   90.00
#
_symmetry.space_group_name_H-M   'P 1'
#
loop_
_entity.id
_entity.type
_entity.pdbx_description
1 polymer ?
#
loop_
_entity_poly.entity_id
_entity_poly.type
_entity_poly.pdbx_seq_one_letter_code
_entity_poly.pdbx_strand_id
1 'polypeptide(L)'
;MEEVLENDSLVVAQDKLAKPPTFIKILLRETDDVVLFENPSETVPRDSEEAAEVVAANERYEYLTRGKGRNRRTTNSEAQTMDCLFKSRAVNTDRIKQESIGTFVSNYEMFDTYEDLARSTQSLDVTEETKIVITTYAREGEEDPGQFLNTSANFRLSAMIIQRLLAGNVFREKQKRFRNMYLPDPLAMNVKYHYTMEKLWSYQWVALAGYAVTSFSWCETNRDILAVGYGLFYMDPKQEQPEDGCVCIWSIKNPVNPERKFNFDAPVSAVSFSPYFSQMLAVGLYNGTMEIRDFTDEHGALVASTDRETSPGFESIWQIDWLPGEGLYSEFGQLLTISIDGRIMKYSFTSGPHLAGIQLLRLSRVEGVVEGLPIAKKKDLMEAYRHPQALCLRIHPLRQHTYFVGTDEGCLHTCSLNYPHHHIGVSQVHKGSVYSIEYSPWSPRIFLTCGSDWCIRVWVEGVFEPVIELSSGFNAVNCAFWSPIHATIIASCSRDCVELWDIRRKTLKPASTHKFDTAPLTKIKFSKCGRSLIVGTSDGTVHVCALEDMPFPPHFQYNELQKAIYGAISGDLLEKVKSLGHLGYPEDRKKRPTSASGSSK
;
A
#
# COMPACT_ATOMS: atom_id res chain seq x y z
N MET A 1 62.63 18.20 10.93
CA MET A 1 61.44 17.37 10.56
C MET A 1 60.43 17.28 11.69
N GLU A 2 60.75 17.74 12.89
CA GLU A 2 59.81 17.81 14.04
C GLU A 2 59.08 19.15 14.14
N GLU A 3 59.59 20.25 13.58
CA GLU A 3 58.91 21.56 13.61
C GLU A 3 57.74 21.72 12.61
N VAL A 4 57.61 20.80 11.65
CA VAL A 4 56.48 20.85 10.68
C VAL A 4 55.23 20.14 11.20
N LEU A 5 55.36 19.28 12.21
CA LEU A 5 54.26 18.51 12.77
C LEU A 5 53.48 19.26 13.88
N GLU A 6 54.08 20.28 14.51
CA GLU A 6 53.36 21.08 15.53
C GLU A 6 52.45 22.16 14.94
N ASN A 7 52.73 22.61 13.70
CA ASN A 7 51.89 23.61 13.05
C ASN A 7 50.58 23.05 12.49
N ASP A 8 50.54 21.78 12.13
CA ASP A 8 49.31 21.15 11.63
C ASP A 8 48.30 20.84 12.74
N SER A 9 48.77 20.68 13.99
CA SER A 9 47.88 20.43 15.12
C SER A 9 47.16 21.70 15.63
N LEU A 10 47.74 22.88 15.41
CA LEU A 10 47.17 24.16 15.78
C LEU A 10 46.13 24.67 14.77
N VAL A 11 46.29 24.32 13.48
CA VAL A 11 45.31 24.70 12.45
C VAL A 11 44.04 23.87 12.55
N VAL A 12 44.15 22.60 12.96
CA VAL A 12 42.96 21.72 13.16
C VAL A 12 42.11 22.13 14.38
N ALA A 13 42.70 22.81 15.36
CA ALA A 13 41.97 23.25 16.55
C ALA A 13 41.18 24.55 16.33
N GLN A 14 41.60 25.39 15.37
CA GLN A 14 40.85 26.63 15.06
C GLN A 14 39.67 26.42 14.11
N ASP A 15 39.72 25.42 13.25
CA ASP A 15 38.62 25.10 12.35
C ASP A 15 37.42 24.43 13.05
N LYS A 16 37.54 24.03 14.32
CA LYS A 16 36.43 23.42 15.07
C LYS A 16 35.34 24.41 15.55
N LEU A 17 35.56 25.70 15.34
CA LEU A 17 34.65 26.76 15.82
C LEU A 17 33.92 27.51 14.70
N ALA A 18 34.17 27.23 13.44
CA ALA A 18 33.56 27.96 12.32
C ALA A 18 32.86 27.02 11.33
N LYS A 19 31.55 27.08 11.35
CA LYS A 19 30.58 26.54 10.40
C LYS A 19 30.34 25.02 10.42
N PRO A 20 29.06 24.58 10.33
CA PRO A 20 28.74 23.15 10.21
C PRO A 20 29.39 22.61 8.93
N PRO A 21 29.95 21.41 8.98
CA PRO A 21 30.65 20.84 7.82
C PRO A 21 29.67 20.65 6.67
N THR A 22 29.93 21.35 5.57
CA THR A 22 29.18 21.22 4.31
C THR A 22 29.47 19.89 3.60
N PHE A 23 30.27 19.04 4.16
CA PHE A 23 30.66 17.76 3.55
C PHE A 23 30.38 16.61 4.49
N ILE A 24 29.57 15.67 4.03
CA ILE A 24 29.43 14.36 4.66
C ILE A 24 30.64 13.53 4.16
N LYS A 25 31.61 13.30 5.02
CA LYS A 25 32.69 12.34 4.72
C LYS A 25 32.13 10.95 4.84
N ILE A 26 31.81 10.33 3.71
CA ILE A 26 31.45 8.92 3.64
C ILE A 26 32.75 8.13 3.56
N LEU A 27 33.09 7.42 4.62
CA LEU A 27 34.17 6.44 4.61
C LEU A 27 33.61 5.15 3.98
N LEU A 28 33.91 4.96 2.72
CA LEU A 28 33.69 3.68 2.06
C LEU A 28 34.80 2.73 2.57
N ARG A 29 34.41 1.73 3.34
CA ARG A 29 35.26 0.60 3.66
C ARG A 29 35.04 -0.46 2.60
N GLU A 30 36.08 -1.08 2.12
CA GLU A 30 35.99 -2.33 1.41
C GLU A 30 35.37 -3.34 2.41
N THR A 31 34.24 -3.88 2.07
CA THR A 31 33.64 -5.01 2.81
C THR A 31 34.47 -6.24 2.45
N ASP A 32 34.72 -7.10 3.43
CA ASP A 32 35.28 -8.42 3.18
C ASP A 32 34.52 -9.10 2.04
N ASP A 33 35.23 -9.86 1.22
CA ASP A 33 34.67 -10.56 0.09
C ASP A 33 33.45 -11.37 0.54
N VAL A 34 32.26 -10.96 0.09
CA VAL A 34 31.04 -11.70 0.35
C VAL A 34 30.93 -12.75 -0.75
N VAL A 35 31.19 -13.99 -0.39
CA VAL A 35 30.91 -15.12 -1.28
C VAL A 35 29.41 -15.22 -1.43
N LEU A 36 28.89 -14.78 -2.58
CA LEU A 36 27.45 -14.82 -2.88
C LEU A 36 26.94 -16.23 -3.17
N PHE A 37 27.83 -17.11 -3.61
CA PHE A 37 27.51 -18.50 -3.93
C PHE A 37 28.73 -19.39 -3.56
N GLU A 38 28.53 -20.30 -2.65
CA GLU A 38 29.40 -21.45 -2.51
C GLU A 38 28.88 -22.54 -3.46
N ASN A 39 29.52 -22.68 -4.60
CA ASN A 39 29.36 -23.88 -5.40
C ASN A 39 30.20 -24.97 -4.75
N PRO A 40 29.60 -26.03 -4.24
CA PRO A 40 30.37 -27.21 -3.85
C PRO A 40 31.13 -27.71 -5.08
N SER A 41 32.44 -27.45 -5.14
CA SER A 41 33.30 -28.02 -6.18
C SER A 41 33.73 -29.39 -5.73
N GLU A 42 33.04 -30.42 -6.17
CA GLU A 42 33.51 -31.78 -6.05
C GLU A 42 34.58 -32.02 -7.10
N THR A 43 35.84 -32.04 -6.67
CA THR A 43 36.94 -32.43 -7.51
C THR A 43 37.19 -33.93 -7.35
N VAL A 44 36.86 -34.67 -8.40
CA VAL A 44 37.02 -36.14 -8.44
C VAL A 44 38.24 -36.47 -9.31
N PRO A 45 39.11 -37.41 -8.90
CA PRO A 45 40.22 -37.88 -9.74
C PRO A 45 39.72 -38.45 -11.06
N ARG A 46 40.46 -38.21 -12.12
CA ARG A 46 40.04 -38.57 -13.50
C ARG A 46 39.87 -40.07 -13.71
N ASP A 47 40.48 -40.88 -12.88
CA ASP A 47 40.50 -42.34 -12.96
C ASP A 47 39.50 -43.02 -12.05
N SER A 48 38.61 -42.28 -11.38
CA SER A 48 37.53 -42.82 -10.51
C SER A 48 36.27 -43.14 -11.31
N GLU A 49 35.49 -44.11 -10.84
CA GLU A 49 34.18 -44.46 -11.46
C GLU A 49 33.19 -43.29 -11.43
N GLU A 50 33.31 -42.39 -10.46
CA GLU A 50 32.48 -41.20 -10.27
C GLU A 50 32.81 -40.08 -11.29
N ALA A 51 33.98 -40.14 -11.95
CA ALA A 51 34.39 -39.13 -12.93
C ALA A 51 33.45 -39.03 -14.09
N ALA A 52 32.82 -40.13 -14.49
CA ALA A 52 31.87 -40.18 -15.60
C ALA A 52 30.57 -39.38 -15.30
N GLU A 53 30.08 -39.44 -14.06
CA GLU A 53 28.89 -38.69 -13.63
C GLU A 53 29.17 -37.18 -13.56
N VAL A 54 30.34 -36.79 -13.05
CA VAL A 54 30.74 -35.38 -12.98
C VAL A 54 30.94 -34.79 -14.38
N VAL A 55 31.51 -35.54 -15.30
CA VAL A 55 31.66 -35.10 -16.73
C VAL A 55 30.29 -34.93 -17.37
N ALA A 56 29.37 -35.87 -17.15
CA ALA A 56 28.01 -35.78 -17.70
C ALA A 56 27.24 -34.59 -17.07
N ALA A 57 27.42 -34.31 -15.78
CA ALA A 57 26.84 -33.15 -15.12
C ALA A 57 27.39 -31.82 -15.68
N ASN A 58 28.70 -31.75 -15.92
CA ASN A 58 29.35 -30.59 -16.54
C ASN A 58 28.91 -30.35 -17.97
N GLU A 59 28.82 -31.42 -18.79
CA GLU A 59 28.27 -31.33 -20.15
C GLU A 59 26.81 -30.86 -20.15
N ARG A 60 26.01 -31.36 -19.22
CA ARG A 60 24.63 -30.93 -19.04
C ARG A 60 24.55 -29.45 -18.63
N TYR A 61 25.41 -29.01 -17.73
CA TYR A 61 25.52 -27.60 -17.33
C TYR A 61 25.91 -26.70 -18.50
N GLU A 62 26.95 -27.09 -19.29
CA GLU A 62 27.34 -26.35 -20.50
C GLU A 62 26.21 -26.31 -21.56
N TYR A 63 25.49 -27.41 -21.73
CA TYR A 63 24.33 -27.46 -22.63
C TYR A 63 23.21 -26.51 -22.17
N LEU A 64 22.95 -26.47 -20.87
CA LEU A 64 21.89 -25.61 -20.28
C LEU A 64 22.28 -24.13 -20.27
N THR A 65 23.54 -23.80 -20.00
CA THR A 65 24.03 -22.42 -19.89
C THR A 65 24.46 -21.82 -21.21
N ARG A 66 25.26 -22.55 -21.99
CA ARG A 66 25.81 -22.05 -23.25
C ARG A 66 24.99 -22.43 -24.46
N GLY A 67 24.36 -23.61 -24.47
CA GLY A 67 23.60 -24.15 -25.57
C GLY A 67 24.42 -24.31 -26.85
N LYS A 68 24.05 -25.22 -27.72
CA LYS A 68 24.67 -25.38 -29.04
C LYS A 68 23.61 -25.14 -30.15
N GLY A 69 24.00 -24.47 -31.23
CA GLY A 69 23.14 -24.27 -32.41
C GLY A 69 21.92 -23.35 -32.15
N ARG A 70 20.70 -23.80 -32.55
CA ARG A 70 19.45 -23.02 -32.39
C ARG A 70 19.03 -22.77 -30.93
N ASN A 71 19.55 -23.54 -30.00
CA ASN A 71 19.29 -23.37 -28.55
C ASN A 71 20.35 -22.52 -27.83
N ARG A 72 21.11 -21.76 -28.56
CA ARG A 72 22.12 -20.87 -27.97
C ARG A 72 21.45 -19.84 -27.08
N ARG A 73 21.61 -19.99 -25.76
CA ARG A 73 21.01 -19.10 -24.75
C ARG A 73 21.86 -17.86 -24.45
N THR A 74 23.14 -17.92 -24.82
CA THR A 74 24.07 -16.81 -24.63
C THR A 74 24.74 -16.51 -25.97
N THR A 75 24.75 -15.26 -26.37
CA THR A 75 25.55 -14.77 -27.49
C THR A 75 26.69 -13.94 -26.92
N ASN A 76 27.90 -14.15 -27.45
CA ASN A 76 29.00 -13.24 -27.15
C ASN A 76 28.68 -11.89 -27.82
N SER A 77 28.37 -10.90 -27.05
CA SER A 77 28.33 -9.51 -27.52
C SER A 77 29.55 -8.81 -26.95
N GLU A 78 30.35 -8.19 -27.80
CA GLU A 78 31.38 -7.25 -27.35
C GLU A 78 30.64 -6.03 -26.83
N ALA A 79 30.37 -6.00 -25.53
CA ALA A 79 29.94 -4.81 -24.83
C ALA A 79 31.18 -4.19 -24.21
N GLN A 80 31.54 -3.02 -24.68
CA GLN A 80 32.55 -2.21 -24.00
C GLN A 80 31.92 -1.70 -22.71
N THR A 81 32.11 -2.44 -21.64
CA THR A 81 31.76 -1.93 -20.30
C THR A 81 32.76 -0.83 -20.01
N MET A 82 32.28 0.36 -19.74
CA MET A 82 33.12 1.39 -19.16
C MET A 82 33.69 0.81 -17.86
N ASP A 83 34.96 0.54 -17.84
CA ASP A 83 35.67 0.24 -16.61
C ASP A 83 35.44 1.41 -15.66
N CYS A 84 34.65 1.19 -14.64
CA CYS A 84 34.59 2.11 -13.52
C CYS A 84 36.00 2.15 -12.97
N LEU A 85 36.72 3.26 -13.22
CA LEU A 85 38.04 3.49 -12.70
C LEU A 85 37.97 3.61 -11.17
N PHE A 86 37.91 2.46 -10.51
CA PHE A 86 38.16 2.39 -9.08
C PHE A 86 39.65 2.55 -8.87
N LYS A 87 40.07 3.75 -8.50
CA LYS A 87 41.40 3.94 -7.98
C LYS A 87 41.40 3.45 -6.53
N SER A 88 42.11 2.37 -6.26
CA SER A 88 42.46 2.01 -4.90
C SER A 88 43.33 3.12 -4.33
N ARG A 89 42.81 3.90 -3.42
CA ARG A 89 43.56 4.87 -2.65
C ARG A 89 43.85 4.21 -1.31
N ALA A 90 45.09 3.94 -1.04
CA ALA A 90 45.51 3.57 0.30
C ALA A 90 45.28 4.79 1.21
N VAL A 91 44.18 4.79 1.92
CA VAL A 91 43.92 5.78 2.96
C VAL A 91 44.48 5.18 4.24
N ASN A 92 45.55 5.80 4.74
CA ASN A 92 46.09 5.47 6.04
C ASN A 92 45.08 5.98 7.09
N THR A 93 44.17 5.13 7.51
CA THR A 93 43.29 5.45 8.61
C THR A 93 44.01 5.16 9.91
N ASP A 94 44.15 6.16 10.74
CA ASP A 94 44.64 5.98 12.10
C ASP A 94 43.77 4.94 12.79
N ARG A 95 44.41 3.87 13.26
CA ARG A 95 43.75 2.84 14.04
C ARG A 95 43.16 3.50 15.29
N ILE A 96 41.86 3.55 15.36
CA ILE A 96 41.16 3.89 16.61
C ILE A 96 41.66 2.87 17.65
N LYS A 97 42.33 3.36 18.67
CA LYS A 97 42.70 2.51 19.81
C LYS A 97 41.40 2.03 20.44
N GLN A 98 41.06 0.80 20.15
CA GLN A 98 39.96 0.10 20.85
C GLN A 98 40.59 -0.49 22.10
N GLU A 99 40.29 0.08 23.24
CA GLU A 99 40.49 -0.62 24.52
C GLU A 99 39.30 -1.56 24.71
N SER A 100 39.55 -2.84 24.50
CA SER A 100 38.58 -3.87 24.89
C SER A 100 38.71 -4.06 26.40
N ILE A 101 37.78 -3.46 27.14
CA ILE A 101 37.60 -3.81 28.55
C ILE A 101 36.73 -5.06 28.55
N GLY A 102 37.34 -6.22 28.72
CA GLY A 102 36.61 -7.46 28.92
C GLY A 102 36.04 -7.47 30.33
N THR A 103 34.84 -7.02 30.50
CA THR A 103 34.07 -7.32 31.72
C THR A 103 33.43 -8.69 31.53
N PHE A 104 34.14 -9.70 31.95
CA PHE A 104 33.59 -11.05 32.04
C PHE A 104 32.98 -11.17 33.43
N VAL A 105 31.67 -11.05 33.54
CA VAL A 105 30.94 -11.32 34.76
C VAL A 105 30.51 -12.79 34.68
N SER A 106 31.02 -13.63 35.55
CA SER A 106 30.57 -15.00 35.64
C SER A 106 29.15 -15.08 36.24
N ASN A 107 28.41 -16.13 35.90
CA ASN A 107 27.06 -16.31 36.49
C ASN A 107 27.12 -16.42 38.03
N TYR A 108 28.25 -16.81 38.57
CA TYR A 108 28.47 -16.86 40.04
C TYR A 108 28.62 -15.42 40.60
N GLU A 109 29.38 -14.57 39.99
CA GLU A 109 29.51 -13.15 40.42
C GLU A 109 28.19 -12.41 40.33
N MET A 110 27.37 -12.68 39.30
CA MET A 110 26.01 -12.15 39.25
C MET A 110 25.13 -12.66 40.37
N PHE A 111 25.21 -13.95 40.67
CA PHE A 111 24.46 -14.56 41.78
C PHE A 111 24.91 -13.96 43.12
N ASP A 112 26.21 -13.89 43.39
CA ASP A 112 26.77 -13.30 44.61
C ASP A 112 26.37 -11.83 44.79
N THR A 113 26.42 -11.02 43.72
CA THR A 113 25.96 -9.64 43.77
C THR A 113 24.46 -9.52 44.05
N TYR A 114 23.64 -10.42 43.51
CA TYR A 114 22.20 -10.45 43.84
C TYR A 114 21.95 -10.92 45.30
N GLU A 115 22.70 -11.90 45.79
CA GLU A 115 22.59 -12.32 47.20
C GLU A 115 23.07 -11.23 48.16
N ASP A 116 24.17 -10.52 47.86
CA ASP A 116 24.64 -9.40 48.64
C ASP A 116 23.67 -8.23 48.62
N LEU A 117 23.03 -7.98 47.50
CA LEU A 117 21.97 -6.97 47.38
C LEU A 117 20.71 -7.35 48.20
N ALA A 118 20.32 -8.63 48.16
CA ALA A 118 19.22 -9.16 48.96
C ALA A 118 19.52 -9.16 50.45
N ARG A 119 20.76 -9.48 50.84
CA ARG A 119 21.20 -9.37 52.25
C ARG A 119 21.26 -7.94 52.73
N SER A 120 21.72 -6.98 51.91
CA SER A 120 21.76 -5.57 52.24
C SER A 120 20.34 -4.97 52.38
N THR A 121 19.38 -5.40 51.54
CA THR A 121 17.96 -5.03 51.68
C THR A 121 17.32 -5.64 52.92
N GLN A 122 17.62 -6.87 53.29
CA GLN A 122 17.12 -7.49 54.54
C GLN A 122 17.75 -6.88 55.78
N SER A 123 18.99 -6.39 55.77
CA SER A 123 19.63 -5.71 56.88
C SER A 123 19.13 -4.28 57.07
N LEU A 124 18.51 -3.68 56.08
CA LEU A 124 17.91 -2.34 56.13
C LEU A 124 16.53 -2.35 56.80
N ASP A 125 15.87 -3.48 56.92
CA ASP A 125 14.59 -3.60 57.64
C ASP A 125 14.72 -3.59 59.16
N VAL A 126 15.93 -3.56 59.73
CA VAL A 126 16.17 -3.60 61.18
C VAL A 126 16.54 -2.25 61.79
N THR A 127 16.82 -1.22 60.97
CA THR A 127 17.07 0.13 61.51
C THR A 127 16.21 1.15 60.77
N GLU A 128 15.22 1.68 61.48
CA GLU A 128 14.20 2.62 60.98
C GLU A 128 14.74 3.99 60.58
N GLU A 129 16.03 4.22 60.40
CA GLU A 129 16.55 5.58 60.17
C GLU A 129 17.40 5.81 58.92
N THR A 130 17.54 4.85 58.03
CA THR A 130 18.09 5.14 56.71
C THR A 130 17.35 4.36 55.63
N LYS A 131 16.09 4.70 55.43
CA LYS A 131 15.51 4.55 54.10
C LYS A 131 16.36 5.41 53.17
N ILE A 132 17.24 4.78 52.38
CA ILE A 132 17.57 5.33 51.07
C ILE A 132 16.25 5.27 50.33
N VAL A 133 15.43 6.27 50.56
CA VAL A 133 14.36 6.61 49.68
C VAL A 133 15.08 6.86 48.35
N ILE A 134 15.08 5.83 47.46
CA ILE A 134 14.96 6.19 46.07
C ILE A 134 13.71 7.04 46.10
N THR A 135 13.91 8.35 46.20
CA THR A 135 12.85 9.32 46.10
C THR A 135 12.27 9.17 44.72
N THR A 136 11.41 8.16 44.56
CA THR A 136 10.24 8.39 43.77
C THR A 136 9.62 9.61 44.38
N TYR A 137 9.87 10.77 43.79
CA TYR A 137 9.06 11.96 44.02
C TYR A 137 7.66 11.61 43.53
N ALA A 138 6.97 10.76 44.28
CA ALA A 138 5.54 10.71 44.26
C ALA A 138 5.10 12.02 44.91
N ARG A 139 4.98 13.06 44.11
CA ARG A 139 4.08 14.15 44.41
C ARG A 139 2.74 13.51 44.73
N GLU A 140 2.20 13.80 45.87
CA GLU A 140 0.82 13.51 46.25
C GLU A 140 -0.12 14.12 45.22
N GLY A 141 -0.50 13.31 44.27
CA GLY A 141 -1.36 13.55 43.10
C GLY A 141 -1.07 12.44 42.13
N GLU A 142 -1.75 11.35 42.34
CA GLU A 142 -1.87 10.10 41.53
C GLU A 142 -1.50 10.19 40.05
N GLU A 143 -0.30 10.59 39.72
CA GLU A 143 0.22 10.39 38.36
C GLU A 143 1.03 9.11 38.37
N ASP A 144 0.46 8.10 37.71
CA ASP A 144 1.09 6.82 37.42
C ASP A 144 2.52 7.07 36.92
N PRO A 145 3.60 6.55 37.57
CA PRO A 145 4.98 6.81 37.16
C PRO A 145 5.22 6.39 35.69
N GLY A 146 4.36 5.53 35.14
CA GLY A 146 4.32 5.19 33.73
C GLY A 146 3.91 6.37 32.83
N GLN A 147 3.07 7.28 33.29
CA GLN A 147 2.64 8.42 32.47
C GLN A 147 3.78 9.42 32.25
N PHE A 148 4.62 9.67 33.26
CA PHE A 148 5.78 10.56 33.12
C PHE A 148 6.78 10.03 32.07
N LEU A 149 7.03 8.73 32.04
CA LEU A 149 7.88 8.11 31.01
C LEU A 149 7.26 8.26 29.62
N ASN A 150 5.95 8.06 29.51
CA ASN A 150 5.22 8.16 28.25
C ASN A 150 5.15 9.60 27.71
N THR A 151 5.24 10.62 28.56
CA THR A 151 5.27 12.02 28.11
C THR A 151 6.64 12.44 27.57
N SER A 152 7.71 11.75 27.94
CA SER A 152 9.06 12.07 27.46
C SER A 152 9.23 11.70 25.98
N ALA A 153 9.48 12.71 25.13
CA ALA A 153 9.72 12.51 23.70
C ALA A 153 10.93 11.62 23.43
N ASN A 154 11.99 11.74 24.22
CA ASN A 154 13.19 10.92 24.09
C ASN A 154 12.92 9.44 24.41
N PHE A 155 12.11 9.18 25.43
CA PHE A 155 11.73 7.81 25.77
C PHE A 155 10.90 7.17 24.66
N ARG A 156 9.89 7.89 24.15
CA ARG A 156 9.06 7.41 23.05
C ARG A 156 9.87 7.14 21.78
N LEU A 157 10.80 8.03 21.44
CA LEU A 157 11.72 7.83 20.31
C LEU A 157 12.58 6.57 20.49
N SER A 158 13.17 6.41 21.68
CA SER A 158 13.99 5.24 22.01
C SER A 158 13.18 3.95 21.97
N ALA A 159 11.97 3.95 22.51
CA ALA A 159 11.06 2.83 22.49
C ALA A 159 10.69 2.43 21.05
N MET A 160 10.39 3.41 20.19
CA MET A 160 10.10 3.17 18.77
C MET A 160 11.31 2.57 18.02
N ILE A 161 12.52 3.05 18.30
CA ILE A 161 13.75 2.49 17.71
C ILE A 161 13.94 1.04 18.14
N ILE A 162 13.79 0.75 19.44
CA ILE A 162 13.92 -0.61 19.98
C ILE A 162 12.86 -1.54 19.37
N GLN A 163 11.61 -1.09 19.30
CA GLN A 163 10.53 -1.87 18.66
C GLN A 163 10.86 -2.21 17.21
N ARG A 164 11.38 -1.26 16.43
CA ARG A 164 11.79 -1.49 15.05
C ARG A 164 12.96 -2.48 14.93
N LEU A 165 13.93 -2.41 15.84
CA LEU A 165 15.03 -3.36 15.88
C LEU A 165 14.56 -4.78 16.19
N LEU A 166 13.71 -4.93 17.20
CA LEU A 166 13.12 -6.22 17.57
C LEU A 166 12.24 -6.77 16.44
N ALA A 167 11.40 -5.94 15.85
CA ALA A 167 10.60 -6.33 14.71
C ALA A 167 11.46 -6.73 13.50
N GLY A 168 12.57 -6.03 13.26
CA GLY A 168 13.55 -6.37 12.24
C GLY A 168 14.17 -7.76 12.47
N ASN A 169 14.40 -8.17 13.70
CA ASN A 169 14.92 -9.50 14.01
C ASN A 169 13.89 -10.61 13.73
N VAL A 170 12.63 -10.40 14.15
CA VAL A 170 11.56 -11.40 14.01
C VAL A 170 11.02 -11.49 12.58
N PHE A 171 10.83 -10.34 11.93
CA PHE A 171 10.14 -10.26 10.63
C PHE A 171 11.07 -10.06 9.44
N ARG A 172 12.39 -10.15 9.62
CA ARG A 172 13.40 -9.82 8.59
C ARG A 172 13.14 -10.51 7.24
N GLU A 173 12.92 -11.82 7.24
CA GLU A 173 12.69 -12.57 6.00
C GLU A 173 11.36 -12.17 5.33
N LYS A 174 10.33 -11.98 6.12
CA LYS A 174 9.01 -11.54 5.64
C LYS A 174 9.06 -10.11 5.08
N GLN A 175 9.82 -9.21 5.72
CA GLN A 175 10.04 -7.85 5.24
C GLN A 175 10.84 -7.82 3.93
N LYS A 176 11.83 -8.71 3.76
CA LYS A 176 12.55 -8.87 2.49
C LYS A 176 11.62 -9.32 1.36
N ARG A 177 10.73 -10.28 1.63
CA ARG A 177 9.71 -10.71 0.66
C ARG A 177 8.77 -9.57 0.27
N PHE A 178 8.28 -8.82 1.23
CA PHE A 178 7.44 -7.65 0.95
C PHE A 178 8.15 -6.63 0.06
N ARG A 179 9.44 -6.41 0.25
CA ARG A 179 10.27 -5.47 -0.53
C ARG A 179 10.79 -6.05 -1.85
N ASN A 180 10.36 -7.24 -2.23
CA ASN A 180 10.78 -7.92 -3.47
C ASN A 180 12.28 -8.24 -3.54
N MET A 181 12.92 -8.52 -2.44
CA MET A 181 14.31 -8.97 -2.42
C MET A 181 14.46 -10.44 -2.83
N TYR A 182 13.36 -11.17 -2.88
CA TYR A 182 13.29 -12.53 -3.43
C TYR A 182 12.59 -12.49 -4.78
N LEU A 183 13.36 -12.69 -5.83
CA LEU A 183 12.83 -12.86 -7.19
C LEU A 183 12.89 -14.34 -7.54
N PRO A 184 11.77 -14.95 -7.93
CA PRO A 184 11.81 -16.31 -8.47
C PRO A 184 12.64 -16.32 -9.75
N ASP A 185 13.38 -17.39 -9.98
CA ASP A 185 14.19 -17.56 -11.19
C ASP A 185 13.29 -17.65 -12.44
N PRO A 186 13.39 -16.70 -13.39
CA PRO A 186 12.59 -16.72 -14.60
C PRO A 186 12.92 -17.91 -15.53
N LEU A 187 14.06 -18.54 -15.33
CA LEU A 187 14.53 -19.66 -16.16
C LEU A 187 14.14 -21.04 -15.61
N ALA A 188 13.47 -21.10 -14.46
CA ALA A 188 13.00 -22.37 -13.92
C ALA A 188 12.02 -23.05 -14.91
N MET A 189 12.42 -24.16 -15.47
CA MET A 189 11.70 -24.83 -16.58
C MET A 189 10.33 -25.40 -16.20
N ASN A 190 10.06 -25.60 -14.92
CA ASN A 190 8.84 -26.25 -14.42
C ASN A 190 7.97 -25.32 -13.60
N VAL A 191 7.97 -24.02 -13.87
CA VAL A 191 7.15 -23.06 -13.14
C VAL A 191 5.68 -23.26 -13.50
N LYS A 192 4.95 -23.90 -12.62
CA LYS A 192 3.49 -23.88 -12.63
C LYS A 192 3.05 -22.70 -11.78
N TYR A 193 2.38 -21.74 -12.39
CA TYR A 193 1.85 -20.59 -11.66
C TYR A 193 0.58 -21.02 -10.93
N HIS A 194 0.65 -21.08 -9.59
CA HIS A 194 -0.48 -21.44 -8.73
C HIS A 194 -1.23 -20.24 -8.19
N TYR A 195 -0.69 -19.02 -8.32
CA TYR A 195 -1.27 -17.78 -7.79
C TYR A 195 -1.52 -17.90 -6.29
N THR A 196 -0.51 -18.36 -5.55
CA THR A 196 -0.61 -18.57 -4.11
C THR A 196 -0.50 -17.26 -3.36
N MET A 197 -1.16 -17.20 -2.21
CA MET A 197 -1.12 -16.06 -1.31
C MET A 197 -0.66 -16.54 0.06
N GLU A 198 0.49 -16.07 0.52
CA GLU A 198 1.05 -16.40 1.82
C GLU A 198 0.93 -15.22 2.78
N LYS A 199 0.45 -15.46 3.98
CA LYS A 199 0.35 -14.44 5.03
C LYS A 199 1.73 -14.14 5.61
N LEU A 200 2.21 -12.91 5.43
CA LEU A 200 3.48 -12.46 5.98
C LEU A 200 3.36 -12.09 7.46
N TRP A 201 2.47 -11.15 7.79
CA TRP A 201 2.13 -10.72 9.15
C TRP A 201 0.72 -10.13 9.20
N SER A 202 0.28 -9.82 10.39
CA SER A 202 -0.94 -9.04 10.61
C SER A 202 -0.62 -7.82 11.44
N TYR A 203 -1.19 -6.70 11.08
CA TYR A 203 -1.28 -5.55 11.94
C TYR A 203 -2.49 -5.76 12.85
N GLN A 204 -2.24 -5.94 14.11
CA GLN A 204 -3.26 -6.15 15.12
C GLN A 204 -2.87 -5.40 16.39
N TRP A 205 -3.82 -4.70 16.97
CA TRP A 205 -3.60 -4.02 18.22
C TRP A 205 -4.83 -4.17 19.11
N VAL A 206 -4.60 -4.47 20.39
CA VAL A 206 -5.68 -4.78 21.33
C VAL A 206 -6.69 -3.65 21.47
N ALA A 207 -6.24 -2.39 21.41
CA ALA A 207 -7.10 -1.23 21.47
C ALA A 207 -8.01 -1.01 20.25
N LEU A 208 -7.85 -1.83 19.20
CA LEU A 208 -8.68 -1.79 17.99
C LEU A 208 -9.74 -2.89 17.96
N ALA A 209 -9.83 -3.67 19.01
CA ALA A 209 -10.85 -4.71 19.11
C ALA A 209 -12.25 -4.08 19.07
N GLY A 210 -13.10 -4.55 18.17
CA GLY A 210 -14.45 -4.02 17.98
C GLY A 210 -14.62 -2.99 16.86
N TYR A 211 -13.50 -2.46 16.31
CA TYR A 211 -13.55 -1.60 15.14
C TYR A 211 -13.33 -2.40 13.87
N ALA A 212 -14.06 -2.09 12.82
CA ALA A 212 -13.82 -2.65 11.51
C ALA A 212 -12.84 -1.79 10.69
N VAL A 213 -12.06 -2.44 9.84
CA VAL A 213 -11.23 -1.74 8.86
C VAL A 213 -12.11 -1.20 7.75
N THR A 214 -12.16 0.11 7.57
CA THR A 214 -13.02 0.76 6.58
C THR A 214 -12.29 1.18 5.31
N SER A 215 -11.06 1.65 5.44
CA SER A 215 -10.33 2.23 4.32
C SER A 215 -8.81 2.07 4.47
N PHE A 216 -8.13 2.02 3.33
CA PHE A 216 -6.67 1.97 3.23
C PHE A 216 -6.13 3.08 2.34
N SER A 217 -5.05 3.70 2.76
CA SER A 217 -4.28 4.59 1.89
C SER A 217 -2.78 4.40 2.07
N TRP A 218 -2.06 4.28 0.94
CA TRP A 218 -0.61 4.25 0.93
C TRP A 218 -0.06 5.66 0.81
N CYS A 219 1.01 5.94 1.54
CA CYS A 219 1.74 7.18 1.34
C CYS A 219 2.40 7.19 -0.03
N GLU A 220 2.30 8.32 -0.76
CA GLU A 220 2.83 8.43 -2.12
C GLU A 220 4.36 8.39 -2.16
N THR A 221 5.01 9.07 -1.26
CA THR A 221 6.48 9.17 -1.21
C THR A 221 7.11 7.99 -0.48
N ASN A 222 6.52 7.54 0.61
CA ASN A 222 7.05 6.44 1.42
C ASN A 222 6.18 5.19 1.28
N ARG A 223 6.66 4.24 0.48
CA ARG A 223 5.97 2.97 0.20
C ARG A 223 5.85 2.04 1.42
N ASP A 224 6.52 2.35 2.51
CA ASP A 224 6.52 1.56 3.74
C ASP A 224 5.39 1.98 4.70
N ILE A 225 4.71 3.10 4.44
CA ILE A 225 3.71 3.69 5.32
C ILE A 225 2.31 3.45 4.78
N LEU A 226 1.47 2.87 5.62
CA LEU A 226 0.07 2.60 5.36
C LEU A 226 -0.80 3.30 6.41
N ALA A 227 -1.75 4.13 5.97
CA ALA A 227 -2.82 4.61 6.82
C ALA A 227 -4.01 3.65 6.73
N VAL A 228 -4.56 3.31 7.87
CA VAL A 228 -5.72 2.44 8.01
C VAL A 228 -6.78 3.18 8.82
N GLY A 229 -7.97 3.31 8.26
CA GLY A 229 -9.14 3.85 8.93
C GLY A 229 -9.92 2.75 9.65
N TYR A 230 -10.32 3.03 10.87
CA TYR A 230 -11.08 2.12 11.74
C TYR A 230 -12.39 2.78 12.12
N GLY A 231 -13.48 2.05 11.89
CA GLY A 231 -14.82 2.55 12.13
C GLY A 231 -15.85 1.45 11.95
N LEU A 232 -16.99 1.78 11.35
CA LEU A 232 -18.10 0.89 11.10
C LEU A 232 -18.08 0.41 9.65
N PHE A 233 -18.20 -0.89 9.43
CA PHE A 233 -18.31 -1.45 8.07
C PHE A 233 -19.60 -2.28 7.91
N TYR A 234 -19.85 -3.20 8.86
CA TYR A 234 -21.10 -3.95 8.91
C TYR A 234 -21.91 -3.48 10.11
N MET A 235 -23.18 -3.16 9.87
CA MET A 235 -24.11 -2.90 10.96
C MET A 235 -24.64 -4.23 11.48
N ASP A 236 -24.10 -4.70 12.60
CA ASP A 236 -24.66 -5.81 13.34
C ASP A 236 -25.51 -5.25 14.50
N PRO A 237 -26.84 -5.46 14.48
CA PRO A 237 -27.70 -4.93 15.53
C PRO A 237 -27.49 -5.56 16.91
N LYS A 238 -26.69 -6.63 16.99
CA LYS A 238 -26.38 -7.33 18.24
C LYS A 238 -25.07 -6.89 18.89
N GLN A 239 -24.26 -6.12 18.21
CA GLN A 239 -22.97 -5.68 18.68
C GLN A 239 -23.03 -4.20 19.05
N GLU A 240 -22.55 -3.84 20.23
CA GLU A 240 -22.35 -2.43 20.60
C GLU A 240 -21.38 -1.81 19.57
N GLN A 241 -21.88 -0.81 18.88
CA GLN A 241 -21.11 -0.15 17.83
C GLN A 241 -20.27 0.96 18.49
N PRO A 242 -18.98 1.08 18.11
CA PRO A 242 -18.17 2.18 18.60
C PRO A 242 -18.74 3.52 18.11
N GLU A 243 -18.89 4.47 19.03
CA GLU A 243 -19.31 5.84 18.72
C GLU A 243 -18.17 6.68 18.17
N ASP A 244 -16.93 6.30 18.48
CA ASP A 244 -15.69 6.94 18.06
C ASP A 244 -15.00 6.16 16.93
N GLY A 245 -13.95 6.75 16.38
CA GLY A 245 -13.11 6.14 15.36
C GLY A 245 -11.65 6.47 15.52
N CYS A 246 -10.81 5.74 14.85
CA CYS A 246 -9.40 6.07 14.83
C CYS A 246 -8.74 5.78 13.47
N VAL A 247 -7.64 6.48 13.24
CA VAL A 247 -6.74 6.20 12.13
C VAL A 247 -5.39 5.80 12.70
N CYS A 248 -4.89 4.65 12.27
CA CYS A 248 -3.56 4.20 12.63
C CYS A 248 -2.63 4.26 11.42
N ILE A 249 -1.45 4.79 11.64
CA ILE A 249 -0.37 4.78 10.67
C ILE A 249 0.54 3.59 10.98
N TRP A 250 0.56 2.64 10.08
CA TRP A 250 1.38 1.44 10.16
C TRP A 250 2.61 1.56 9.29
N SER A 251 3.70 1.00 9.76
CA SER A 251 4.93 0.87 8.98
C SER A 251 5.32 -0.59 8.84
N ILE A 252 5.88 -0.93 7.70
CA ILE A 252 6.47 -2.27 7.48
C ILE A 252 7.60 -2.54 8.46
N LYS A 253 8.27 -1.48 8.93
CA LYS A 253 9.37 -1.59 9.89
C LYS A 253 8.92 -1.99 11.29
N ASN A 254 7.66 -1.69 11.65
CA ASN A 254 7.05 -2.08 12.92
C ASN A 254 5.69 -2.75 12.69
N PRO A 255 5.64 -4.06 12.44
CA PRO A 255 4.38 -4.76 12.24
C PRO A 255 3.55 -4.97 13.50
N VAL A 256 4.12 -4.76 14.69
CA VAL A 256 3.48 -5.08 15.97
C VAL A 256 2.62 -3.94 16.49
N ASN A 257 3.14 -2.72 16.43
CA ASN A 257 2.45 -1.54 16.94
C ASN A 257 2.33 -0.46 15.87
N PRO A 258 1.23 0.32 15.86
CA PRO A 258 1.12 1.47 14.99
C PRO A 258 2.15 2.54 15.36
N GLU A 259 2.72 3.22 14.38
CA GLU A 259 3.65 4.32 14.63
C GLU A 259 2.95 5.59 15.10
N ARG A 260 1.72 5.79 14.63
CA ARG A 260 0.87 6.93 15.02
C ARG A 260 -0.56 6.45 15.16
N LYS A 261 -1.30 7.05 16.10
CA LYS A 261 -2.73 6.86 16.28
C LYS A 261 -3.40 8.22 16.42
N PHE A 262 -4.44 8.43 15.65
CA PHE A 262 -5.29 9.62 15.73
C PHE A 262 -6.71 9.17 16.07
N ASN A 263 -7.24 9.70 17.16
CA ASN A 263 -8.61 9.45 17.59
C ASN A 263 -9.54 10.53 17.02
N PHE A 264 -10.76 10.14 16.72
CA PHE A 264 -11.81 11.00 16.19
C PHE A 264 -13.10 10.76 16.97
N ASP A 265 -13.93 11.79 17.08
CA ASP A 265 -15.20 11.75 17.83
C ASP A 265 -16.31 10.96 17.07
N ALA A 266 -16.04 10.49 15.87
CA ALA A 266 -16.96 9.70 15.07
C ALA A 266 -16.19 8.60 14.32
N PRO A 267 -16.85 7.49 13.98
CA PRO A 267 -16.24 6.41 13.21
C PRO A 267 -15.66 6.90 11.88
N VAL A 268 -14.45 6.40 11.56
CA VAL A 268 -13.78 6.75 10.31
C VAL A 268 -14.37 5.92 9.17
N SER A 269 -14.76 6.57 8.09
CA SER A 269 -15.32 5.91 6.90
C SER A 269 -14.35 5.89 5.72
N ALA A 270 -13.60 6.97 5.51
CA ALA A 270 -12.69 7.12 4.39
C ALA A 270 -11.35 7.74 4.81
N VAL A 271 -10.26 7.26 4.21
CA VAL A 271 -8.90 7.78 4.45
C VAL A 271 -8.18 7.90 3.12
N SER A 272 -7.55 9.06 2.89
CA SER A 272 -6.79 9.30 1.66
C SER A 272 -5.57 10.17 1.91
N PHE A 273 -4.36 9.67 1.59
CA PHE A 273 -3.15 10.49 1.58
C PHE A 273 -3.18 11.50 0.44
N SER A 274 -2.67 12.68 0.70
CA SER A 274 -2.48 13.67 -0.35
C SER A 274 -1.36 13.23 -1.32
N PRO A 275 -1.62 13.26 -2.63
CA PRO A 275 -0.59 13.02 -3.63
C PRO A 275 0.38 14.20 -3.76
N TYR A 276 0.00 15.39 -3.27
CA TYR A 276 0.77 16.62 -3.37
C TYR A 276 1.68 16.81 -2.15
N PHE A 277 1.13 16.62 -0.96
CA PHE A 277 1.87 16.70 0.30
C PHE A 277 1.77 15.37 1.03
N SER A 278 2.86 14.63 1.02
CA SER A 278 2.93 13.28 1.57
C SER A 278 2.64 13.19 3.07
N GLN A 279 2.75 14.30 3.76
CA GLN A 279 2.49 14.41 5.20
C GLN A 279 1.00 14.67 5.53
N MET A 280 0.18 15.01 4.55
CA MET A 280 -1.23 15.30 4.77
C MET A 280 -2.10 14.09 4.54
N LEU A 281 -2.99 13.85 5.47
CA LEU A 281 -3.98 12.78 5.44
C LEU A 281 -5.38 13.37 5.57
N ALA A 282 -6.22 13.14 4.57
CA ALA A 282 -7.64 13.47 4.64
C ALA A 282 -8.41 12.28 5.24
N VAL A 283 -9.23 12.57 6.22
CA VAL A 283 -10.06 11.61 6.96
C VAL A 283 -11.52 12.02 6.86
N GLY A 284 -12.34 11.18 6.31
CA GLY A 284 -13.80 11.34 6.28
C GLY A 284 -14.45 10.57 7.42
N LEU A 285 -15.37 11.20 8.08
CA LEU A 285 -16.05 10.67 9.24
C LEU A 285 -17.51 10.29 8.92
N TYR A 286 -18.04 9.43 9.74
CA TYR A 286 -19.42 8.94 9.61
C TYR A 286 -20.49 10.02 9.88
N ASN A 287 -20.14 11.06 10.63
CA ASN A 287 -20.99 12.23 10.89
C ASN A 287 -21.01 13.26 9.75
N GLY A 288 -20.34 13.00 8.62
CA GLY A 288 -20.27 13.91 7.47
C GLY A 288 -19.19 15.00 7.57
N THR A 289 -18.41 15.01 8.61
CA THR A 289 -17.28 15.92 8.73
C THR A 289 -16.03 15.32 8.10
N MET A 290 -15.12 16.17 7.65
CA MET A 290 -13.82 15.80 7.11
C MET A 290 -12.74 16.59 7.80
N GLU A 291 -11.68 15.92 8.17
CA GLU A 291 -10.49 16.52 8.76
C GLU A 291 -9.24 16.21 7.93
N ILE A 292 -8.38 17.20 7.81
CA ILE A 292 -7.06 17.03 7.20
C ILE A 292 -6.04 17.20 8.30
N ARG A 293 -5.25 16.17 8.54
CA ARG A 293 -4.23 16.15 9.58
C ARG A 293 -2.84 15.94 9.00
N ASP A 294 -1.86 16.59 9.62
CA ASP A 294 -0.45 16.32 9.39
C ASP A 294 0.01 15.19 10.32
N PHE A 295 0.49 14.10 9.75
CA PHE A 295 0.93 12.94 10.52
C PHE A 295 2.42 12.99 10.92
N THR A 296 3.14 14.05 10.57
CA THR A 296 4.52 14.24 11.03
C THR A 296 4.56 14.48 12.53
N ASP A 297 3.59 15.23 13.03
CA ASP A 297 3.43 15.46 14.46
C ASP A 297 2.85 14.24 15.16
N GLU A 298 3.24 14.06 16.41
CA GLU A 298 2.79 12.92 17.22
C GLU A 298 1.28 12.92 17.47
N HIS A 299 0.72 14.09 17.67
CA HIS A 299 -0.71 14.28 17.94
C HIS A 299 -1.53 14.53 16.67
N GLY A 300 -0.86 14.63 15.50
CA GLY A 300 -1.52 14.93 14.25
C GLY A 300 -2.11 16.33 14.24
N ALA A 301 -1.29 17.33 13.93
CA ALA A 301 -1.76 18.70 13.85
C ALA A 301 -2.94 18.81 12.87
N LEU A 302 -4.03 19.44 13.32
CA LEU A 302 -5.16 19.72 12.45
C LEU A 302 -4.77 20.82 11.47
N VAL A 303 -4.72 20.49 10.18
CA VAL A 303 -4.41 21.43 9.10
C VAL A 303 -5.67 22.15 8.67
N ALA A 304 -6.74 21.41 8.44
CA ALA A 304 -8.02 21.97 8.05
C ALA A 304 -9.17 21.01 8.40
N SER A 305 -10.34 21.55 8.68
CA SER A 305 -11.55 20.77 8.94
C SER A 305 -12.75 21.36 8.23
N THR A 306 -13.76 20.53 8.01
CA THR A 306 -15.07 21.01 7.59
C THR A 306 -15.88 21.41 8.81
N ASP A 307 -16.60 22.51 8.71
CA ASP A 307 -17.56 22.97 9.72
C ASP A 307 -19.00 22.73 9.21
N ARG A 308 -19.97 22.81 10.11
CA ARG A 308 -21.39 22.70 9.77
C ARG A 308 -21.86 23.74 8.75
N GLU A 309 -21.23 24.93 8.75
CA GLU A 309 -21.52 25.99 7.79
C GLU A 309 -20.94 25.71 6.42
N THR A 310 -19.77 25.04 6.35
CA THR A 310 -19.05 24.75 5.10
C THR A 310 -19.42 23.40 4.50
N SER A 311 -19.96 22.50 5.30
CA SER A 311 -20.42 21.17 4.85
C SER A 311 -21.90 21.01 5.14
N PRO A 312 -22.77 21.18 4.15
CA PRO A 312 -24.23 21.04 4.33
C PRO A 312 -24.69 19.57 4.48
N GLY A 313 -23.78 18.60 4.42
CA GLY A 313 -24.08 17.18 4.60
C GLY A 313 -23.87 16.76 6.06
N PHE A 314 -24.84 16.00 6.59
CA PHE A 314 -24.76 15.37 7.91
C PHE A 314 -24.60 13.86 7.82
N GLU A 315 -24.43 13.35 6.60
CA GLU A 315 -24.33 11.93 6.30
C GLU A 315 -22.90 11.54 6.00
N SER A 316 -22.56 10.29 6.27
CA SER A 316 -21.20 9.78 6.20
C SER A 316 -20.53 10.02 4.84
N ILE A 317 -19.29 10.47 4.90
CA ILE A 317 -18.40 10.60 3.73
C ILE A 317 -17.87 9.21 3.40
N TRP A 318 -18.23 8.68 2.24
CA TRP A 318 -17.90 7.30 1.86
C TRP A 318 -16.57 7.15 1.14
N GLN A 319 -16.19 8.15 0.36
CA GLN A 319 -14.91 8.16 -0.34
C GLN A 319 -14.39 9.59 -0.55
N ILE A 320 -13.07 9.71 -0.56
CA ILE A 320 -12.33 10.95 -0.76
C ILE A 320 -11.30 10.72 -1.86
N ASP A 321 -11.34 11.54 -2.90
CA ASP A 321 -10.32 11.57 -3.95
C ASP A 321 -9.73 12.99 -4.07
N TRP A 322 -8.43 13.07 -4.42
CA TRP A 322 -7.72 14.33 -4.58
C TRP A 322 -7.75 14.80 -6.02
N LEU A 323 -8.05 16.08 -6.20
CA LEU A 323 -8.00 16.79 -7.47
C LEU A 323 -6.79 17.73 -7.52
N PRO A 324 -6.27 18.04 -8.72
CA PRO A 324 -5.30 19.11 -8.85
C PRO A 324 -5.89 20.44 -8.36
N GLY A 325 -5.06 21.23 -7.71
CA GLY A 325 -5.50 22.48 -7.14
C GLY A 325 -5.69 23.56 -8.19
N GLU A 326 -6.64 24.44 -7.93
CA GLU A 326 -6.93 25.65 -8.72
C GLU A 326 -6.89 26.86 -7.80
N GLY A 327 -6.38 28.00 -8.28
CA GLY A 327 -6.37 29.28 -7.55
C GLY A 327 -5.17 29.48 -6.63
N LEU A 328 -5.34 30.28 -5.58
CA LEU A 328 -4.28 30.75 -4.68
C LEU A 328 -3.60 29.62 -3.89
N TYR A 329 -4.34 28.55 -3.56
CA TYR A 329 -3.86 27.40 -2.81
C TYR A 329 -3.73 26.16 -3.68
N SER A 330 -3.38 26.34 -4.96
CA SER A 330 -3.26 25.26 -5.95
C SER A 330 -2.27 24.17 -5.54
N GLU A 331 -1.28 24.50 -4.73
CA GLU A 331 -0.25 23.57 -4.26
C GLU A 331 -0.84 22.45 -3.40
N PHE A 332 -1.86 22.75 -2.59
CA PHE A 332 -2.46 21.76 -1.67
C PHE A 332 -3.40 20.78 -2.37
N GLY A 333 -3.83 21.08 -3.60
CA GLY A 333 -4.85 20.33 -4.27
C GLY A 333 -6.26 20.68 -3.77
N GLN A 334 -7.24 19.96 -4.28
CA GLN A 334 -8.65 20.04 -3.86
C GLN A 334 -9.14 18.64 -3.56
N LEU A 335 -10.21 18.54 -2.81
CA LEU A 335 -10.79 17.24 -2.47
C LEU A 335 -12.18 17.12 -3.10
N LEU A 336 -12.44 15.95 -3.64
CA LEU A 336 -13.74 15.54 -4.11
C LEU A 336 -14.25 14.43 -3.19
N THR A 337 -15.42 14.64 -2.61
CA THR A 337 -16.01 13.67 -1.69
C THR A 337 -17.40 13.29 -2.13
N ILE A 338 -17.78 12.08 -1.79
CA ILE A 338 -19.14 11.59 -1.92
C ILE A 338 -19.67 11.21 -0.55
N SER A 339 -20.95 11.45 -0.36
CA SER A 339 -21.66 11.07 0.85
C SER A 339 -22.83 10.13 0.57
N ILE A 340 -23.26 9.44 1.60
CA ILE A 340 -24.33 8.44 1.50
C ILE A 340 -25.67 9.04 1.10
N ASP A 341 -25.87 10.35 1.33
CA ASP A 341 -27.07 11.09 0.90
C ASP A 341 -27.09 11.48 -0.59
N GLY A 342 -26.12 10.98 -1.35
CA GLY A 342 -25.99 11.25 -2.79
C GLY A 342 -25.40 12.62 -3.13
N ARG A 343 -24.84 13.34 -2.18
CA ARG A 343 -24.16 14.61 -2.43
C ARG A 343 -22.73 14.40 -2.85
N ILE A 344 -22.30 15.20 -3.81
CA ILE A 344 -20.94 15.27 -4.28
C ILE A 344 -20.42 16.66 -3.96
N MET A 345 -19.38 16.72 -3.11
CA MET A 345 -18.82 17.95 -2.60
C MET A 345 -17.39 18.14 -3.10
N LYS A 346 -17.07 19.36 -3.47
CA LYS A 346 -15.71 19.81 -3.79
C LYS A 346 -15.24 20.74 -2.68
N TYR A 347 -14.11 20.40 -2.05
CA TYR A 347 -13.52 21.20 -0.98
C TYR A 347 -12.20 21.82 -1.45
N SER A 348 -12.02 23.08 -1.09
CA SER A 348 -10.81 23.85 -1.35
C SER A 348 -10.24 24.40 -0.05
N PHE A 349 -8.92 24.49 0.03
CA PHE A 349 -8.25 25.12 1.16
C PHE A 349 -8.50 26.62 1.17
N THR A 350 -8.63 27.17 2.38
CA THR A 350 -8.76 28.61 2.63
C THR A 350 -7.56 29.13 3.41
N SER A 351 -7.52 30.42 3.71
CA SER A 351 -6.47 31.03 4.54
C SER A 351 -6.55 30.65 6.04
N GLY A 352 -7.60 29.95 6.43
CA GLY A 352 -7.83 29.49 7.81
C GLY A 352 -7.86 27.96 7.93
N PRO A 353 -8.15 27.44 9.12
CA PRO A 353 -8.23 26.01 9.37
C PRO A 353 -9.52 25.38 8.83
N HIS A 354 -10.34 26.12 8.11
CA HIS A 354 -11.61 25.65 7.54
C HIS A 354 -11.47 25.37 6.06
N LEU A 355 -12.17 24.33 5.59
CA LEU A 355 -12.28 24.01 4.18
C LEU A 355 -13.52 24.68 3.60
N ALA A 356 -13.38 25.34 2.44
CA ALA A 356 -14.52 25.83 1.69
C ALA A 356 -15.14 24.70 0.87
N GLY A 357 -16.34 24.30 1.20
CA GLY A 357 -17.10 23.24 0.51
C GLY A 357 -18.09 23.82 -0.49
N ILE A 358 -18.08 23.28 -1.70
CA ILE A 358 -19.06 23.60 -2.75
C ILE A 358 -19.76 22.30 -3.14
N GLN A 359 -21.10 22.29 -3.04
CA GLN A 359 -21.87 21.18 -3.56
C GLN A 359 -21.88 21.24 -5.08
N LEU A 360 -21.31 20.23 -5.72
CA LEU A 360 -21.34 20.10 -7.17
C LEU A 360 -22.67 19.53 -7.65
N LEU A 361 -23.07 18.40 -7.08
CA LEU A 361 -24.25 17.70 -7.52
C LEU A 361 -24.86 16.94 -6.34
N ARG A 362 -26.17 16.85 -6.33
CA ARG A 362 -26.91 15.86 -5.56
C ARG A 362 -27.56 14.89 -6.51
N LEU A 363 -27.24 13.62 -6.39
CA LEU A 363 -27.78 12.58 -7.24
C LEU A 363 -29.31 12.51 -7.08
N SER A 364 -30.00 12.40 -8.18
CA SER A 364 -31.43 12.15 -8.23
C SER A 364 -31.66 10.70 -8.66
N ARG A 365 -32.76 10.12 -8.21
CA ARG A 365 -33.21 8.82 -8.68
C ARG A 365 -33.31 8.85 -10.21
N VAL A 366 -32.87 7.76 -10.84
CA VAL A 366 -32.95 7.66 -12.30
C VAL A 366 -34.40 7.44 -12.69
N GLU A 367 -35.05 8.51 -13.17
CA GLU A 367 -36.40 8.46 -13.73
C GLU A 367 -36.29 8.12 -15.21
N GLY A 368 -37.02 7.09 -15.64
CA GLY A 368 -37.12 6.72 -17.04
C GLY A 368 -36.55 5.33 -17.34
N VAL A 369 -36.61 4.96 -18.62
CA VAL A 369 -36.17 3.66 -19.09
C VAL A 369 -34.64 3.68 -19.24
N VAL A 370 -33.93 3.52 -18.16
CA VAL A 370 -32.59 2.95 -18.22
C VAL A 370 -32.84 1.46 -18.42
N GLU A 371 -32.25 0.88 -19.46
CA GLU A 371 -32.42 -0.56 -19.75
C GLU A 371 -32.21 -1.38 -18.49
N GLY A 372 -33.26 -2.09 -18.07
CA GLY A 372 -33.24 -2.96 -16.89
C GLY A 372 -33.73 -2.37 -15.57
N LEU A 373 -33.99 -1.07 -15.45
CA LEU A 373 -34.64 -0.53 -14.26
C LEU A 373 -36.16 -0.67 -14.37
N PRO A 374 -36.88 -1.06 -13.27
CA PRO A 374 -38.33 -1.13 -13.29
C PRO A 374 -38.92 0.25 -13.56
N ILE A 375 -39.82 0.33 -14.51
CA ILE A 375 -40.59 1.55 -14.80
C ILE A 375 -41.45 1.85 -13.57
N ALA A 376 -41.22 3.00 -12.93
CA ALA A 376 -42.02 3.45 -11.82
C ALA A 376 -43.49 3.59 -12.30
N LYS A 377 -44.36 2.76 -11.77
CA LYS A 377 -45.80 2.86 -12.07
C LYS A 377 -46.32 4.14 -11.43
N LYS A 378 -46.81 5.08 -12.24
CA LYS A 378 -47.34 6.41 -11.86
C LYS A 378 -48.42 6.42 -10.77
N LYS A 379 -48.74 5.30 -10.17
CA LYS A 379 -49.86 5.15 -9.23
C LYS A 379 -49.50 5.02 -7.75
N ASP A 380 -48.23 4.84 -7.41
CA ASP A 380 -47.84 4.71 -6.01
C ASP A 380 -47.43 6.09 -5.47
N LEU A 381 -48.44 6.84 -5.04
CA LEU A 381 -48.33 8.17 -4.45
C LEU A 381 -47.63 8.24 -3.09
N MET A 382 -47.05 7.15 -2.64
CA MET A 382 -46.35 7.03 -1.34
C MET A 382 -44.90 6.51 -1.47
N GLU A 383 -44.24 6.61 -2.62
CA GLU A 383 -42.83 6.36 -2.68
C GLU A 383 -42.10 7.47 -1.92
N ALA A 384 -41.55 7.14 -0.75
CA ALA A 384 -40.64 8.02 -0.04
C ALA A 384 -39.52 8.42 -0.99
N TYR A 385 -39.38 9.71 -1.26
CA TYR A 385 -38.34 10.26 -2.12
C TYR A 385 -37.00 10.00 -1.48
N ARG A 386 -36.35 8.91 -1.87
CA ARG A 386 -34.99 8.56 -1.45
C ARG A 386 -34.03 8.96 -2.55
N HIS A 387 -33.05 9.77 -2.19
CA HIS A 387 -31.92 10.01 -3.08
C HIS A 387 -31.05 8.74 -3.15
N PRO A 388 -30.53 8.37 -4.33
CA PRO A 388 -29.61 7.25 -4.45
C PRO A 388 -28.32 7.52 -3.66
N GLN A 389 -27.84 6.51 -2.97
CA GLN A 389 -26.61 6.60 -2.21
C GLN A 389 -25.41 6.55 -3.13
N ALA A 390 -24.47 7.49 -2.96
CA ALA A 390 -23.19 7.46 -3.64
C ALA A 390 -22.22 6.58 -2.85
N LEU A 391 -21.79 5.46 -3.43
CA LEU A 391 -20.97 4.46 -2.75
C LEU A 391 -19.51 4.46 -3.19
N CYS A 392 -19.24 4.79 -4.44
CA CYS A 392 -17.89 4.81 -4.96
C CYS A 392 -17.70 5.96 -5.96
N LEU A 393 -16.48 6.48 -5.97
CA LEU A 393 -16.06 7.62 -6.79
C LEU A 393 -14.76 7.29 -7.49
N ARG A 394 -14.64 7.69 -8.76
CA ARG A 394 -13.34 7.68 -9.46
C ARG A 394 -13.23 8.81 -10.46
N ILE A 395 -12.10 9.48 -10.42
CA ILE A 395 -11.75 10.53 -11.37
C ILE A 395 -11.14 9.86 -12.59
N HIS A 396 -11.50 10.35 -13.78
CA HIS A 396 -10.96 9.83 -15.03
C HIS A 396 -9.46 10.17 -15.15
N PRO A 397 -8.56 9.20 -15.42
CA PRO A 397 -7.11 9.41 -15.35
C PRO A 397 -6.55 10.43 -16.34
N LEU A 398 -7.20 10.63 -17.50
CA LEU A 398 -6.77 11.63 -18.49
C LEU A 398 -7.61 12.91 -18.46
N ARG A 399 -8.91 12.79 -18.16
CA ARG A 399 -9.86 13.90 -18.14
C ARG A 399 -10.21 14.25 -16.71
N GLN A 400 -9.33 14.98 -16.03
CA GLN A 400 -9.45 15.32 -14.62
C GLN A 400 -10.75 16.07 -14.25
N HIS A 401 -11.44 16.64 -15.23
CA HIS A 401 -12.75 17.27 -15.02
C HIS A 401 -13.92 16.28 -15.07
N THR A 402 -13.67 15.04 -15.48
CA THR A 402 -14.71 14.01 -15.56
C THR A 402 -14.52 13.00 -14.41
N TYR A 403 -15.59 12.68 -13.72
CA TYR A 403 -15.59 11.69 -12.66
C TYR A 403 -16.81 10.78 -12.76
N PHE A 404 -16.70 9.61 -12.18
CA PHE A 404 -17.72 8.59 -12.17
C PHE A 404 -18.16 8.30 -10.74
N VAL A 405 -19.46 8.16 -10.55
CA VAL A 405 -20.06 7.84 -9.26
C VAL A 405 -20.94 6.62 -9.41
N GLY A 406 -20.65 5.58 -8.63
CA GLY A 406 -21.49 4.39 -8.54
C GLY A 406 -22.49 4.51 -7.40
N THR A 407 -23.71 4.05 -7.64
CA THR A 407 -24.83 4.19 -6.72
C THR A 407 -25.35 2.84 -6.20
N ASP A 408 -26.17 2.90 -5.18
CA ASP A 408 -26.87 1.75 -4.61
C ASP A 408 -27.93 1.16 -5.55
N GLU A 409 -28.39 1.93 -6.54
CA GLU A 409 -29.31 1.46 -7.58
C GLU A 409 -28.62 0.64 -8.69
N GLY A 410 -27.31 0.48 -8.63
CA GLY A 410 -26.54 -0.23 -9.66
C GLY A 410 -26.17 0.62 -10.86
N CYS A 411 -26.40 1.92 -10.78
CA CYS A 411 -26.12 2.87 -11.85
C CYS A 411 -24.75 3.52 -11.68
N LEU A 412 -24.13 3.78 -12.82
CA LEU A 412 -22.92 4.57 -12.94
C LEU A 412 -23.27 5.93 -13.53
N HIS A 413 -23.10 6.97 -12.73
CA HIS A 413 -23.28 8.35 -13.17
C HIS A 413 -21.96 8.91 -13.67
N THR A 414 -21.94 9.38 -14.91
CA THR A 414 -20.81 10.14 -15.47
C THR A 414 -21.07 11.62 -15.24
N CYS A 415 -20.19 12.26 -14.48
CA CYS A 415 -20.32 13.65 -14.08
C CYS A 415 -19.12 14.47 -14.52
N SER A 416 -19.27 15.79 -14.56
CA SER A 416 -18.17 16.71 -14.84
C SER A 416 -18.12 17.83 -13.82
N LEU A 417 -16.91 18.24 -13.45
CA LEU A 417 -16.68 19.41 -12.60
C LEU A 417 -17.16 20.71 -13.24
N ASN A 418 -17.22 20.75 -14.58
CA ASN A 418 -17.65 21.93 -15.34
C ASN A 418 -19.19 22.06 -15.44
N TYR A 419 -19.92 20.98 -15.13
CA TYR A 419 -21.38 20.94 -15.14
C TYR A 419 -21.91 20.52 -13.77
N PRO A 420 -21.98 21.43 -12.80
CA PRO A 420 -22.26 21.09 -11.41
C PRO A 420 -23.73 20.71 -11.15
N HIS A 421 -24.66 20.95 -12.08
CA HIS A 421 -26.09 20.75 -11.83
C HIS A 421 -26.66 19.46 -12.39
N HIS A 422 -25.97 18.83 -13.35
CA HIS A 422 -26.46 17.64 -14.02
C HIS A 422 -25.34 16.62 -14.28
N HIS A 423 -25.67 15.36 -14.28
CA HIS A 423 -24.84 14.29 -14.80
C HIS A 423 -24.82 14.34 -16.35
N ILE A 424 -23.72 13.92 -16.94
CA ILE A 424 -23.59 13.84 -18.40
C ILE A 424 -24.28 12.60 -18.95
N GLY A 425 -24.17 11.49 -18.24
CA GLY A 425 -24.76 10.22 -18.64
C GLY A 425 -24.97 9.30 -17.45
N VAL A 426 -25.87 8.37 -17.61
CA VAL A 426 -26.16 7.31 -16.64
C VAL A 426 -26.17 5.99 -17.38
N SER A 427 -25.51 4.99 -16.85
CA SER A 427 -25.54 3.62 -17.35
C SER A 427 -25.80 2.65 -16.20
N GLN A 428 -26.64 1.65 -16.43
CA GLN A 428 -26.80 0.56 -15.47
C GLN A 428 -25.64 -0.43 -15.65
N VAL A 429 -24.82 -0.53 -14.63
CA VAL A 429 -23.63 -1.40 -14.64
C VAL A 429 -23.83 -2.68 -13.84
N HIS A 430 -24.67 -2.64 -12.79
CA HIS A 430 -24.99 -3.77 -11.93
C HIS A 430 -26.48 -3.86 -11.64
N LYS A 431 -26.95 -5.05 -11.28
CA LYS A 431 -28.33 -5.27 -10.81
C LYS A 431 -28.55 -4.97 -9.33
N GLY A 432 -27.49 -4.55 -8.66
CA GLY A 432 -27.48 -4.16 -7.26
C GLY A 432 -26.42 -3.09 -7.03
N SER A 433 -26.18 -2.72 -5.79
CA SER A 433 -25.28 -1.63 -5.41
C SER A 433 -23.87 -1.78 -6.00
N VAL A 434 -23.30 -0.68 -6.49
CA VAL A 434 -21.92 -0.60 -7.01
C VAL A 434 -20.99 -0.22 -5.86
N TYR A 435 -20.11 -1.14 -5.45
CA TYR A 435 -19.23 -0.92 -4.31
C TYR A 435 -17.87 -0.36 -4.66
N SER A 436 -17.35 -0.61 -5.86
CA SER A 436 -16.03 -0.14 -6.28
C SER A 436 -15.96 0.09 -7.78
N ILE A 437 -15.25 1.14 -8.14
CA ILE A 437 -14.86 1.48 -9.53
C ILE A 437 -13.35 1.65 -9.55
N GLU A 438 -12.66 1.00 -10.48
CA GLU A 438 -11.21 1.11 -10.60
C GLU A 438 -10.78 1.15 -12.05
N TYR A 439 -9.99 2.14 -12.43
CA TYR A 439 -9.37 2.19 -13.77
C TYR A 439 -8.17 1.26 -13.85
N SER A 440 -7.98 0.68 -15.02
CA SER A 440 -6.76 -0.07 -15.28
C SER A 440 -5.53 0.85 -15.27
N PRO A 441 -4.46 0.53 -14.53
CA PRO A 441 -3.22 1.32 -14.56
C PRO A 441 -2.58 1.39 -15.96
N TRP A 442 -2.96 0.48 -16.84
CA TRP A 442 -2.37 0.30 -18.18
C TRP A 442 -3.20 0.90 -19.31
N SER A 443 -4.44 1.24 -19.04
CA SER A 443 -5.34 1.85 -20.02
C SER A 443 -6.29 2.84 -19.36
N PRO A 444 -6.34 4.09 -19.82
CA PRO A 444 -7.22 5.08 -19.24
C PRO A 444 -8.70 4.93 -19.63
N ARG A 445 -8.98 4.00 -20.55
CA ARG A 445 -10.33 3.76 -21.11
C ARG A 445 -10.92 2.43 -20.64
N ILE A 446 -10.16 1.64 -19.89
CA ILE A 446 -10.61 0.36 -19.36
C ILE A 446 -10.77 0.50 -17.86
N PHE A 447 -11.94 0.14 -17.35
CA PHE A 447 -12.22 0.16 -15.92
C PHE A 447 -12.99 -1.09 -15.51
N LEU A 448 -12.93 -1.40 -14.25
CA LEU A 448 -13.73 -2.46 -13.63
C LEU A 448 -14.71 -1.87 -12.64
N THR A 449 -15.82 -2.56 -12.47
CA THR A 449 -16.80 -2.32 -11.42
C THR A 449 -17.10 -3.60 -10.69
N CYS A 450 -17.40 -3.54 -9.41
CA CYS A 450 -17.92 -4.67 -8.64
C CYS A 450 -19.09 -4.24 -7.78
N GLY A 451 -19.92 -5.17 -7.44
CA GLY A 451 -21.16 -4.85 -6.74
C GLY A 451 -21.76 -5.99 -5.93
N SER A 452 -22.93 -5.71 -5.40
CA SER A 452 -23.70 -6.65 -4.59
C SER A 452 -24.32 -7.79 -5.41
N ASP A 453 -24.33 -7.70 -6.73
CA ASP A 453 -24.83 -8.73 -7.67
C ASP A 453 -23.83 -9.85 -7.94
N TRP A 454 -22.78 -10.00 -7.10
CA TRP A 454 -21.77 -11.04 -7.09
C TRP A 454 -20.80 -11.02 -8.28
N CYS A 455 -20.93 -10.01 -9.14
CA CYS A 455 -20.17 -9.91 -10.39
C CYS A 455 -19.12 -8.81 -10.31
N ILE A 456 -18.01 -9.06 -10.99
CA ILE A 456 -17.03 -8.06 -11.38
C ILE A 456 -17.16 -7.89 -12.87
N ARG A 457 -17.37 -6.68 -13.33
CA ARG A 457 -17.47 -6.37 -14.75
C ARG A 457 -16.35 -5.50 -15.21
N VAL A 458 -15.77 -5.84 -16.34
CA VAL A 458 -14.76 -5.05 -17.03
C VAL A 458 -15.42 -4.32 -18.18
N TRP A 459 -15.18 -3.03 -18.23
CA TRP A 459 -15.78 -2.12 -19.19
C TRP A 459 -14.72 -1.45 -20.05
N VAL A 460 -15.11 -1.13 -21.28
CA VAL A 460 -14.35 -0.27 -22.18
C VAL A 460 -15.16 1.00 -22.42
N GLU A 461 -14.58 2.14 -22.17
CA GLU A 461 -15.24 3.42 -22.38
C GLU A 461 -15.70 3.59 -23.83
N GLY A 462 -16.99 3.88 -24.02
CA GLY A 462 -17.64 3.96 -25.32
C GLY A 462 -18.39 2.69 -25.72
N VAL A 463 -18.36 1.64 -24.89
CA VAL A 463 -19.18 0.44 -25.03
C VAL A 463 -20.08 0.32 -23.81
N PHE A 464 -21.38 0.20 -24.02
CA PHE A 464 -22.39 0.13 -22.95
C PHE A 464 -22.65 -1.30 -22.46
N GLU A 465 -21.98 -2.27 -23.02
CA GLU A 465 -22.06 -3.67 -22.63
C GLU A 465 -20.78 -4.07 -21.88
N PRO A 466 -20.88 -4.92 -20.83
CA PRO A 466 -19.68 -5.41 -20.15
C PRO A 466 -18.86 -6.28 -21.09
N VAL A 467 -17.56 -6.03 -21.14
CA VAL A 467 -16.63 -6.76 -21.99
C VAL A 467 -16.30 -8.12 -21.40
N ILE A 468 -16.12 -8.17 -20.09
CA ILE A 468 -15.86 -9.38 -19.33
C ILE A 468 -16.70 -9.34 -18.06
N GLU A 469 -17.34 -10.47 -17.76
CA GLU A 469 -18.05 -10.69 -16.51
C GLU A 469 -17.40 -11.84 -15.74
N LEU A 470 -17.01 -11.57 -14.48
CA LEU A 470 -16.35 -12.53 -13.61
C LEU A 470 -17.25 -12.74 -12.39
N SER A 471 -17.60 -14.00 -12.12
CA SER A 471 -18.38 -14.40 -10.95
C SER A 471 -17.93 -15.77 -10.48
N SER A 472 -17.66 -15.91 -9.20
CA SER A 472 -17.20 -17.17 -8.59
C SER A 472 -18.25 -17.82 -7.71
N GLY A 473 -19.18 -17.05 -7.19
CA GLY A 473 -20.16 -17.52 -6.20
C GLY A 473 -21.31 -16.55 -6.01
N PHE A 474 -22.00 -16.71 -4.90
CA PHE A 474 -23.19 -15.91 -4.54
C PHE A 474 -22.92 -14.90 -3.42
N ASN A 475 -21.65 -14.54 -3.21
CA ASN A 475 -21.28 -13.54 -2.23
C ASN A 475 -21.03 -12.19 -2.90
N ALA A 476 -21.51 -11.12 -2.26
CA ALA A 476 -21.23 -9.76 -2.72
C ALA A 476 -19.72 -9.50 -2.78
N VAL A 477 -19.28 -8.83 -3.85
CA VAL A 477 -17.88 -8.44 -4.01
C VAL A 477 -17.71 -7.04 -3.43
N ASN A 478 -17.07 -6.95 -2.26
CA ASN A 478 -16.88 -5.69 -1.53
C ASN A 478 -15.94 -4.72 -2.27
N CYS A 479 -14.89 -5.24 -2.89
CA CYS A 479 -13.98 -4.44 -3.70
C CYS A 479 -13.19 -5.32 -4.67
N ALA A 480 -12.74 -4.71 -5.76
CA ALA A 480 -11.87 -5.33 -6.75
C ALA A 480 -10.85 -4.31 -7.26
N PHE A 481 -9.61 -4.75 -7.45
CA PHE A 481 -8.50 -3.91 -7.88
C PHE A 481 -7.66 -4.57 -8.95
N TRP A 482 -7.16 -3.75 -9.88
CA TRP A 482 -6.14 -4.19 -10.83
C TRP A 482 -4.78 -4.35 -10.16
N SER A 483 -4.04 -5.37 -10.60
CA SER A 483 -2.63 -5.46 -10.21
C SER A 483 -1.82 -4.32 -10.85
N PRO A 484 -0.99 -3.61 -10.08
CA PRO A 484 -0.14 -2.55 -10.63
C PRO A 484 1.06 -3.08 -11.45
N ILE A 485 1.34 -4.38 -11.39
CA ILE A 485 2.44 -5.00 -12.15
C ILE A 485 1.92 -5.79 -13.35
N HIS A 486 0.78 -6.48 -13.19
CA HIS A 486 0.22 -7.37 -14.20
C HIS A 486 -1.09 -6.81 -14.75
N ALA A 487 -1.11 -6.49 -16.02
CA ALA A 487 -2.27 -5.88 -16.65
C ALA A 487 -3.50 -6.80 -16.73
N THR A 488 -3.31 -8.10 -16.63
CA THR A 488 -4.39 -9.10 -16.76
C THR A 488 -4.88 -9.66 -15.43
N ILE A 489 -4.24 -9.27 -14.32
CA ILE A 489 -4.57 -9.82 -13.01
C ILE A 489 -5.42 -8.83 -12.22
N ILE A 490 -6.52 -9.35 -11.68
CA ILE A 490 -7.45 -8.65 -10.79
C ILE A 490 -7.51 -9.41 -9.47
N ALA A 491 -7.50 -8.68 -8.35
CA ALA A 491 -7.82 -9.22 -7.05
C ALA A 491 -9.20 -8.74 -6.63
N SER A 492 -10.01 -9.63 -6.13
CA SER A 492 -11.34 -9.32 -5.58
C SER A 492 -11.47 -9.82 -4.14
N CYS A 493 -12.28 -9.13 -3.39
CA CYS A 493 -12.61 -9.46 -2.02
C CYS A 493 -14.11 -9.66 -1.89
N SER A 494 -14.51 -10.82 -1.46
CA SER A 494 -15.84 -11.11 -0.96
C SER A 494 -15.80 -11.25 0.57
N ARG A 495 -16.93 -11.53 1.19
CA ARG A 495 -17.03 -11.58 2.65
C ARG A 495 -16.01 -12.51 3.31
N ASP A 496 -15.76 -13.68 2.71
CA ASP A 496 -15.01 -14.76 3.34
C ASP A 496 -13.71 -15.12 2.61
N CYS A 497 -13.53 -14.62 1.39
CA CYS A 497 -12.39 -14.99 0.57
C CYS A 497 -11.85 -13.85 -0.29
N VAL A 498 -10.57 -13.99 -0.61
CA VAL A 498 -9.87 -13.19 -1.61
C VAL A 498 -9.63 -14.07 -2.83
N GLU A 499 -10.00 -13.57 -3.98
CA GLU A 499 -9.87 -14.27 -5.26
C GLU A 499 -8.93 -13.52 -6.19
N LEU A 500 -8.06 -14.26 -6.83
CA LEU A 500 -7.17 -13.75 -7.87
C LEU A 500 -7.66 -14.25 -9.24
N TRP A 501 -7.87 -13.31 -10.12
CA TRP A 501 -8.35 -13.54 -11.48
C TRP A 501 -7.24 -13.25 -12.48
N ASP A 502 -7.05 -14.12 -13.46
CA ASP A 502 -6.21 -13.85 -14.64
C ASP A 502 -7.07 -13.92 -15.90
N ILE A 503 -7.42 -12.75 -16.43
CA ILE A 503 -8.28 -12.59 -17.61
C ILE A 503 -7.70 -13.33 -18.83
N ARG A 504 -6.38 -13.44 -18.92
CA ARG A 504 -5.71 -14.12 -20.01
C ARG A 504 -5.96 -15.62 -20.03
N ARG A 505 -6.13 -16.21 -18.84
CA ARG A 505 -6.25 -17.68 -18.71
C ARG A 505 -7.69 -18.14 -18.64
N LYS A 506 -8.46 -17.59 -17.75
CA LYS A 506 -9.84 -18.02 -17.46
C LYS A 506 -10.67 -16.85 -16.96
N THR A 507 -11.84 -16.71 -17.55
CA THR A 507 -12.86 -15.74 -17.10
C THR A 507 -13.98 -16.37 -16.30
N LEU A 508 -14.15 -17.71 -16.37
CA LEU A 508 -15.24 -18.44 -15.72
C LEU A 508 -14.95 -18.83 -14.26
N LYS A 509 -13.67 -18.91 -13.90
CA LYS A 509 -13.26 -19.29 -12.53
C LYS A 509 -12.04 -18.48 -12.12
N PRO A 510 -11.91 -18.12 -10.85
CA PRO A 510 -10.70 -17.49 -10.35
C PRO A 510 -9.48 -18.38 -10.56
N ALA A 511 -8.32 -17.78 -10.75
CA ALA A 511 -7.05 -18.48 -10.85
C ALA A 511 -6.71 -19.12 -9.50
N SER A 512 -6.99 -18.43 -8.39
CA SER A 512 -6.92 -18.98 -7.04
C SER A 512 -7.94 -18.31 -6.11
N THR A 513 -8.36 -19.03 -5.09
CA THR A 513 -9.27 -18.56 -4.04
C THR A 513 -8.65 -18.85 -2.69
N HIS A 514 -8.48 -17.82 -1.88
CA HIS A 514 -7.91 -17.91 -0.54
C HIS A 514 -8.98 -17.54 0.49
N LYS A 515 -9.34 -18.49 1.34
CA LYS A 515 -10.31 -18.29 2.41
C LYS A 515 -9.61 -17.81 3.67
N PHE A 516 -10.29 -16.93 4.39
CA PHE A 516 -9.89 -16.46 5.70
C PHE A 516 -10.94 -16.93 6.72
N ASP A 517 -10.49 -17.77 7.65
CA ASP A 517 -11.38 -18.36 8.67
C ASP A 517 -11.58 -17.45 9.89
N THR A 518 -11.05 -16.22 9.85
CA THR A 518 -11.11 -15.29 10.98
C THR A 518 -12.43 -14.51 10.98
N ALA A 519 -12.39 -13.27 10.54
CA ALA A 519 -13.54 -12.38 10.51
C ALA A 519 -13.91 -12.03 9.06
N PRO A 520 -15.13 -11.56 8.80
CA PRO A 520 -15.52 -11.07 7.49
C PRO A 520 -14.54 -10.06 6.93
N LEU A 521 -14.21 -10.19 5.65
CA LEU A 521 -13.30 -9.29 4.97
C LEU A 521 -14.03 -8.03 4.53
N THR A 522 -13.36 -6.89 4.68
CA THR A 522 -13.95 -5.59 4.35
C THR A 522 -13.38 -5.00 3.07
N LYS A 523 -12.09 -4.78 3.02
CA LYS A 523 -11.38 -4.13 1.92
C LYS A 523 -10.07 -4.83 1.60
N ILE A 524 -9.65 -4.74 0.34
CA ILE A 524 -8.30 -5.13 -0.07
C ILE A 524 -7.61 -3.97 -0.78
N LYS A 525 -6.31 -3.98 -0.82
CA LYS A 525 -5.51 -3.07 -1.63
C LYS A 525 -4.16 -3.70 -1.97
N PHE A 526 -3.71 -3.54 -3.22
CA PHE A 526 -2.35 -3.93 -3.58
C PHE A 526 -1.33 -2.99 -2.95
N SER A 527 -0.16 -3.52 -2.63
CA SER A 527 1.01 -2.69 -2.40
C SER A 527 1.42 -1.98 -3.69
N LYS A 528 2.13 -0.86 -3.59
CA LYS A 528 2.61 -0.14 -4.78
C LYS A 528 3.54 -0.97 -5.67
N CYS A 529 4.22 -1.94 -5.09
CA CYS A 529 5.03 -2.90 -5.85
C CYS A 529 4.22 -4.06 -6.44
N GLY A 530 2.93 -4.19 -6.12
CA GLY A 530 2.00 -5.16 -6.68
C GLY A 530 2.24 -6.63 -6.34
N ARG A 531 3.24 -6.94 -5.51
CA ARG A 531 3.55 -8.31 -5.08
C ARG A 531 2.95 -8.68 -3.74
N SER A 532 2.44 -7.71 -3.03
CA SER A 532 1.76 -7.93 -1.77
C SER A 532 0.36 -7.37 -1.83
N LEU A 533 -0.54 -8.04 -1.16
CA LEU A 533 -1.94 -7.66 -1.01
C LEU A 533 -2.23 -7.42 0.47
N ILE A 534 -2.92 -6.34 0.76
CA ILE A 534 -3.39 -6.03 2.11
C ILE A 534 -4.86 -6.35 2.16
N VAL A 535 -5.25 -7.01 3.22
CA VAL A 535 -6.62 -7.49 3.47
C VAL A 535 -7.07 -6.99 4.82
N GLY A 536 -8.13 -6.21 4.86
CA GLY A 536 -8.78 -5.73 6.08
C GLY A 536 -9.94 -6.61 6.48
N THR A 537 -10.13 -6.75 7.77
CA THR A 537 -11.20 -7.54 8.37
C THR A 537 -12.13 -6.69 9.21
N SER A 538 -13.28 -7.22 9.57
CA SER A 538 -14.27 -6.53 10.40
C SER A 538 -13.90 -6.49 11.89
N ASP A 539 -12.92 -7.26 12.33
CA ASP A 539 -12.40 -7.28 13.71
C ASP A 539 -11.19 -6.37 13.93
N GLY A 540 -10.91 -5.47 12.98
CA GLY A 540 -9.81 -4.50 13.05
C GLY A 540 -8.44 -5.06 12.72
N THR A 541 -8.33 -6.31 12.30
CA THR A 541 -7.05 -6.85 11.87
C THR A 541 -6.76 -6.53 10.41
N VAL A 542 -5.50 -6.30 10.09
CA VAL A 542 -5.05 -6.09 8.73
C VAL A 542 -4.00 -7.13 8.38
N HIS A 543 -4.32 -8.02 7.47
CA HIS A 543 -3.40 -9.04 7.00
C HIS A 543 -2.58 -8.53 5.83
N VAL A 544 -1.27 -8.70 5.90
CA VAL A 544 -0.36 -8.44 4.80
C VAL A 544 0.07 -9.77 4.22
N CYS A 545 -0.26 -9.99 2.95
CA CYS A 545 -0.02 -11.23 2.26
C CYS A 545 0.92 -11.02 1.08
N ALA A 546 1.88 -11.91 0.87
CA ALA A 546 2.68 -11.96 -0.34
C ALA A 546 1.97 -12.79 -1.40
N LEU A 547 2.07 -12.37 -2.65
CA LEU A 547 1.62 -13.11 -3.81
C LEU A 547 2.82 -13.88 -4.36
N GLU A 548 2.72 -15.19 -4.34
CA GLU A 548 3.76 -16.10 -4.80
C GLU A 548 3.28 -16.90 -6.02
N ASP A 549 4.20 -17.52 -6.73
CA ASP A 549 3.92 -18.28 -7.95
C ASP A 549 3.11 -17.50 -9.00
N MET A 550 3.36 -16.20 -9.05
CA MET A 550 2.76 -15.31 -10.05
C MET A 550 3.56 -15.33 -11.34
N PRO A 551 2.90 -15.18 -12.50
CA PRO A 551 3.63 -15.08 -13.76
C PRO A 551 4.54 -13.86 -13.77
N PHE A 552 5.63 -13.92 -14.54
CA PHE A 552 6.49 -12.76 -14.73
C PHE A 552 5.73 -11.65 -15.46
N PRO A 553 5.89 -10.40 -15.01
CA PRO A 553 5.25 -9.27 -15.68
C PRO A 553 5.82 -9.11 -17.08
N PRO A 554 4.96 -9.12 -18.11
CA PRO A 554 5.40 -8.90 -19.47
C PRO A 554 5.91 -7.47 -19.67
N HIS A 555 6.86 -7.27 -20.57
CA HIS A 555 7.43 -5.95 -20.82
C HIS A 555 6.37 -4.96 -21.37
N PHE A 556 5.49 -5.43 -22.26
CA PHE A 556 4.42 -4.63 -22.87
C PHE A 556 3.05 -4.98 -22.27
N GLN A 557 2.78 -4.43 -21.10
CA GLN A 557 1.57 -4.70 -20.32
C GLN A 557 0.27 -4.39 -21.08
N TYR A 558 0.22 -3.24 -21.76
CA TYR A 558 -0.95 -2.84 -22.52
C TYR A 558 -1.28 -3.84 -23.64
N ASN A 559 -0.28 -4.32 -24.37
CA ASN A 559 -0.50 -5.28 -25.45
C ASN A 559 -1.07 -6.62 -24.93
N GLU A 560 -0.61 -7.05 -23.76
CA GLU A 560 -1.15 -8.26 -23.11
C GLU A 560 -2.59 -8.04 -22.64
N LEU A 561 -2.91 -6.88 -22.08
CA LEU A 561 -4.27 -6.51 -21.71
C LEU A 561 -5.18 -6.49 -22.95
N GLN A 562 -4.74 -5.87 -24.03
CA GLN A 562 -5.50 -5.82 -25.28
C GLN A 562 -5.74 -7.21 -25.88
N LYS A 563 -4.72 -8.06 -25.88
CA LYS A 563 -4.86 -9.46 -26.33
C LYS A 563 -5.83 -10.25 -25.45
N ALA A 564 -5.74 -10.08 -24.13
CA ALA A 564 -6.63 -10.77 -23.20
C ALA A 564 -8.09 -10.35 -23.41
N ILE A 565 -8.34 -9.04 -23.55
CA ILE A 565 -9.68 -8.53 -23.85
C ILE A 565 -10.19 -9.05 -25.19
N TYR A 566 -9.39 -8.96 -26.27
CA TYR A 566 -9.81 -9.45 -27.58
C TYR A 566 -10.03 -10.97 -27.61
N GLY A 567 -9.29 -11.72 -26.78
CA GLY A 567 -9.48 -13.16 -26.64
C GLY A 567 -10.71 -13.57 -25.83
N ALA A 568 -11.18 -12.68 -24.96
CA ALA A 568 -12.36 -12.94 -24.12
C ALA A 568 -13.68 -12.59 -24.82
N ILE A 569 -13.64 -11.80 -25.89
CA ILE A 569 -14.80 -11.25 -26.59
C ILE A 569 -14.97 -11.93 -27.95
N SER A 570 -16.23 -12.11 -28.38
CA SER A 570 -16.57 -12.63 -29.68
C SER A 570 -17.69 -11.80 -30.35
N GLY A 571 -17.83 -11.93 -31.67
CA GLY A 571 -18.91 -11.32 -32.44
C GLY A 571 -18.89 -9.79 -32.51
N ASP A 572 -20.06 -9.19 -32.50
CA ASP A 572 -20.28 -7.74 -32.70
C ASP A 572 -19.56 -6.87 -31.64
N LEU A 573 -19.44 -7.38 -30.43
CA LEU A 573 -18.77 -6.68 -29.34
C LEU A 573 -17.28 -6.47 -29.64
N LEU A 574 -16.64 -7.48 -30.26
CA LEU A 574 -15.24 -7.39 -30.68
C LEU A 574 -15.04 -6.31 -31.75
N GLU A 575 -15.97 -6.20 -32.69
CA GLU A 575 -15.91 -5.17 -33.73
C GLU A 575 -16.13 -3.77 -33.14
N LYS A 576 -17.09 -3.62 -32.22
CA LYS A 576 -17.31 -2.37 -31.48
C LYS A 576 -16.03 -1.94 -30.73
N VAL A 577 -15.39 -2.86 -29.99
CA VAL A 577 -14.16 -2.54 -29.24
C VAL A 577 -13.00 -2.23 -30.19
N LYS A 578 -12.85 -2.94 -31.30
CA LYS A 578 -11.82 -2.66 -32.32
C LYS A 578 -12.02 -1.30 -33.00
N SER A 579 -13.26 -0.89 -33.24
CA SER A 579 -13.59 0.39 -33.87
C SER A 579 -13.17 1.59 -33.02
N LEU A 580 -13.07 1.45 -31.69
CA LEU A 580 -12.61 2.49 -30.78
C LEU A 580 -11.10 2.81 -30.92
N GLY A 581 -10.36 1.98 -31.63
CA GLY A 581 -8.94 2.19 -31.90
C GLY A 581 -8.03 1.94 -30.71
N HIS A 582 -7.04 2.81 -30.50
CA HIS A 582 -6.05 2.64 -29.44
C HIS A 582 -6.64 3.02 -28.07
N LEU A 583 -6.66 2.05 -27.14
CA LEU A 583 -7.21 2.23 -25.79
C LEU A 583 -6.14 2.56 -24.73
N GLY A 584 -4.85 2.42 -25.05
CA GLY A 584 -3.74 2.69 -24.15
C GLY A 584 -3.43 4.17 -23.98
N TYR A 585 -2.49 4.47 -23.09
CA TYR A 585 -2.01 5.84 -22.88
C TYR A 585 -1.36 6.40 -24.15
N PRO A 586 -1.45 7.72 -24.41
CA PRO A 586 -0.92 8.34 -25.64
C PRO A 586 0.58 8.11 -25.86
N GLU A 587 1.34 7.96 -24.79
CA GLU A 587 2.79 7.72 -24.83
C GLU A 587 3.15 6.34 -25.37
N ASP A 588 2.28 5.36 -25.23
CA ASP A 588 2.51 4.00 -25.73
C ASP A 588 2.50 3.93 -27.26
N ARG A 589 1.94 4.92 -27.94
CA ARG A 589 2.01 5.05 -29.40
C ARG A 589 3.43 5.32 -29.90
N LYS A 590 4.23 6.09 -29.14
CA LYS A 590 5.61 6.47 -29.55
C LYS A 590 6.60 5.32 -29.42
N LYS A 591 6.27 4.27 -28.63
CA LYS A 591 7.13 3.11 -28.39
C LYS A 591 6.86 1.92 -29.30
N ARG A 592 5.91 1.99 -30.24
CA ARG A 592 5.74 0.94 -31.25
C ARG A 592 6.90 1.01 -32.24
N PRO A 593 7.72 -0.03 -32.39
CA PRO A 593 8.60 -0.08 -33.55
C PRO A 593 7.69 -0.06 -34.78
N THR A 594 7.85 0.93 -35.63
CA THR A 594 7.31 0.90 -36.98
C THR A 594 7.75 -0.43 -37.58
N SER A 595 6.84 -1.35 -37.78
CA SER A 595 7.10 -2.54 -38.60
C SER A 595 7.63 -2.00 -39.92
N ALA A 596 8.93 -2.23 -40.15
CA ALA A 596 9.54 -1.95 -41.42
C ALA A 596 8.69 -2.66 -42.48
N SER A 597 7.94 -1.89 -43.24
CA SER A 597 7.34 -2.32 -44.46
C SER A 597 8.51 -2.72 -45.38
N GLY A 598 8.80 -4.01 -45.43
CA GLY A 598 9.72 -4.55 -46.39
C GLY A 598 9.15 -4.25 -47.78
N SER A 599 9.65 -3.21 -48.41
CA SER A 599 9.55 -3.05 -49.83
C SER A 599 10.57 -3.98 -50.44
N SER A 600 10.07 -5.13 -50.93
CA SER A 600 10.74 -5.89 -51.97
C SER A 600 11.01 -5.00 -53.18
N LYS A 601 12.25 -4.84 -53.52
CA LYS A 601 12.75 -4.76 -54.90
C LYS A 601 14.03 -5.52 -54.99
#